data_cc2fd2a49fdea8143d73fbe70b6d32c1
#
_entry.id   cc2fd2a49fdea8143d73fbe70b6d32c1
#
_cell.length_a   1.000
_cell.length_b   1.000
_cell.length_c   1.000
_cell.angle_alpha   90.00
_cell.angle_beta   90.00
_cell.angle_gamma   90.00
#
_symmetry.space_group_name_H-M   'P 1'
#
loop_
_entity.id
_entity.type
_entity.pdbx_description
1 polymer ?
#
loop_
_entity_poly.entity_id
_entity_poly.type
_entity_poly.pdbx_seq_one_letter_code
_entity_poly.pdbx_strand_id
1 'polypeptide(L)'
;MKKTDVDKIDLDKPIKAYMAKPDKTLGEHYEDFLRQAEILWNLGYISSEHMYDLLKECGCHHDDGKVNLPFQMRVNDKSGKIKFDEEKEVSHNVLSVFYLNPKDYPKEDYLKIACAILHHHNYCDIAQVLKEKMDLIQELLIDRYTYKVKPSVWNKILGKVLLDPETITLKGLLHRCDYSASGNYQVEYQNDFLLDSLEGMMAVWKQKNPESKWNELQKFCMENREENIIALAPTGMGKTEAGLQWIGDWKGFFILPIRTAINSIYDRVRKDILHDEKLNERLGLLHSESLEYYKNNTQETDLLDYYDRGKKLSLPLNISQ
;
A
#
# COMPACT_ATOMS: atom_id res chain seq x y z
N MET A 1 -34.31 14.88 3.84
CA MET A 1 -33.17 15.84 3.86
C MET A 1 -33.69 17.23 3.71
N LYS A 2 -33.31 18.16 4.55
CA LYS A 2 -33.73 19.57 4.41
C LYS A 2 -32.93 20.17 3.23
N LYS A 3 -33.61 20.88 2.36
CA LYS A 3 -33.06 21.58 1.17
C LYS A 3 -31.85 22.49 1.47
N THR A 4 -31.55 22.73 2.74
CA THR A 4 -30.53 23.66 3.25
C THR A 4 -29.11 23.12 3.30
N ASP A 5 -28.86 21.81 3.11
CA ASP A 5 -27.52 21.24 3.20
C ASP A 5 -26.86 21.01 1.83
N VAL A 6 -27.65 20.90 0.76
CA VAL A 6 -27.17 20.76 -0.62
C VAL A 6 -26.59 22.09 -1.14
N ASP A 7 -27.16 23.24 -0.70
CA ASP A 7 -26.74 24.57 -1.14
C ASP A 7 -25.39 25.05 -0.58
N LYS A 8 -24.70 24.22 0.23
CA LYS A 8 -23.43 24.58 0.87
C LYS A 8 -22.19 23.97 0.23
N ILE A 9 -22.34 23.06 -0.74
CA ILE A 9 -21.21 22.47 -1.43
C ILE A 9 -20.87 23.32 -2.64
N ASP A 10 -19.78 24.07 -2.53
CA ASP A 10 -19.22 24.85 -3.64
C ASP A 10 -18.59 23.89 -4.67
N LEU A 11 -19.22 23.80 -5.84
CA LEU A 11 -18.73 23.04 -6.99
C LEU A 11 -17.89 23.89 -7.97
N ASP A 12 -17.58 25.14 -7.62
CA ASP A 12 -16.84 26.07 -8.49
C ASP A 12 -15.35 26.23 -8.13
N LYS A 13 -14.87 25.47 -7.14
CA LYS A 13 -13.49 25.51 -6.70
C LYS A 13 -12.56 24.60 -7.53
N PRO A 14 -11.24 24.83 -7.52
CA PRO A 14 -10.27 23.94 -8.17
C PRO A 14 -10.36 22.49 -7.66
N ILE A 15 -10.09 21.50 -8.51
CA ILE A 15 -10.16 20.06 -8.17
C ILE A 15 -9.45 19.75 -6.85
N LYS A 16 -8.23 20.24 -6.67
CA LYS A 16 -7.42 19.94 -5.48
C LYS A 16 -7.95 20.52 -4.17
N ALA A 17 -8.93 21.43 -4.23
CA ALA A 17 -9.60 21.99 -3.05
C ALA A 17 -10.84 21.20 -2.58
N TYR A 18 -11.24 20.14 -3.31
CA TYR A 18 -12.28 19.22 -2.85
C TYR A 18 -11.76 18.27 -1.79
N MET A 19 -12.67 17.74 -0.96
CA MET A 19 -12.30 16.80 0.09
C MET A 19 -12.03 15.41 -0.47
N ALA A 20 -10.88 14.85 -0.12
CA ALA A 20 -10.55 13.43 -0.32
C ALA A 20 -11.09 12.58 0.83
N LYS A 21 -11.08 13.14 2.05
CA LYS A 21 -11.49 12.54 3.32
C LYS A 21 -12.12 13.63 4.21
N PRO A 22 -12.75 13.30 5.35
CA PRO A 22 -13.41 14.29 6.21
C PRO A 22 -12.50 15.44 6.68
N ASP A 23 -11.21 15.21 6.76
CA ASP A 23 -10.19 16.13 7.31
C ASP A 23 -9.06 16.49 6.35
N LYS A 24 -9.17 16.07 5.07
CA LYS A 24 -8.09 16.23 4.10
C LYS A 24 -8.63 16.51 2.69
N THR A 25 -8.06 17.51 2.03
CA THR A 25 -8.35 17.82 0.63
C THR A 25 -7.63 16.86 -0.33
N LEU A 26 -8.05 16.86 -1.61
CA LEU A 26 -7.35 16.11 -2.68
C LEU A 26 -5.92 16.61 -2.89
N GLY A 27 -5.67 17.92 -2.71
CA GLY A 27 -4.32 18.49 -2.79
C GLY A 27 -3.41 17.98 -1.68
N GLU A 28 -3.87 18.03 -0.43
CA GLU A 28 -3.12 17.52 0.73
C GLU A 28 -2.89 16.01 0.63
N HIS A 29 -3.88 15.25 0.15
CA HIS A 29 -3.71 13.80 -0.06
C HIS A 29 -2.67 13.51 -1.15
N TYR A 30 -2.65 14.30 -2.22
CA TYR A 30 -1.64 14.18 -3.27
C TYR A 30 -0.22 14.50 -2.77
N GLU A 31 -0.07 15.53 -1.93
CA GLU A 31 1.24 15.82 -1.30
C GLU A 31 1.71 14.68 -0.39
N ASP A 32 0.79 14.08 0.39
CA ASP A 32 1.10 12.88 1.17
C ASP A 32 1.52 11.72 0.27
N PHE A 33 0.82 11.51 -0.84
CA PHE A 33 1.15 10.50 -1.84
C PHE A 33 2.56 10.71 -2.43
N LEU A 34 2.90 11.95 -2.80
CA LEU A 34 4.22 12.27 -3.35
C LEU A 34 5.36 11.95 -2.37
N ARG A 35 5.17 12.23 -1.08
CA ARG A 35 6.15 11.85 -0.06
C ARG A 35 6.38 10.34 -0.02
N GLN A 36 5.33 9.53 -0.17
CA GLN A 36 5.46 8.07 -0.21
C GLN A 36 6.15 7.59 -1.49
N ALA A 37 5.82 8.20 -2.63
CA ALA A 37 6.46 7.88 -3.91
C ALA A 37 7.97 8.22 -3.90
N GLU A 38 8.35 9.33 -3.28
CA GLU A 38 9.75 9.72 -3.09
C GLU A 38 10.53 8.72 -2.23
N ILE A 39 9.92 8.21 -1.15
CA ILE A 39 10.53 7.16 -0.33
C ILE A 39 10.81 5.91 -1.17
N LEU A 40 9.84 5.46 -1.98
CA LEU A 40 10.02 4.29 -2.86
C LEU A 40 11.10 4.54 -3.92
N TRP A 41 11.17 5.75 -4.46
CA TRP A 41 12.21 6.14 -5.41
C TRP A 41 13.61 6.09 -4.77
N ASN A 42 13.78 6.72 -3.61
CA ASN A 42 15.06 6.78 -2.90
C ASN A 42 15.53 5.41 -2.42
N LEU A 43 14.62 4.47 -2.14
CA LEU A 43 14.92 3.08 -1.78
C LEU A 43 15.10 2.14 -2.98
N GLY A 44 15.03 2.65 -4.21
CA GLY A 44 15.25 1.86 -5.43
C GLY A 44 14.11 0.92 -5.83
N TYR A 45 12.90 1.10 -5.28
CA TYR A 45 11.73 0.29 -5.65
C TYR A 45 11.08 0.72 -6.97
N ILE A 46 11.45 1.88 -7.50
CA ILE A 46 10.97 2.40 -8.78
C ILE A 46 12.11 2.27 -9.80
N SER A 47 11.88 1.55 -10.88
CA SER A 47 12.92 1.08 -11.81
C SER A 47 13.51 2.17 -12.73
N SER A 48 12.79 3.29 -12.94
CA SER A 48 13.22 4.35 -13.86
C SER A 48 12.55 5.68 -13.52
N GLU A 49 13.15 6.78 -13.96
CA GLU A 49 12.57 8.13 -13.87
C GLU A 49 11.21 8.20 -14.58
N HIS A 50 11.10 7.56 -15.76
CA HIS A 50 9.82 7.48 -16.48
C HIS A 50 8.72 6.80 -15.64
N MET A 51 9.00 5.67 -14.98
CA MET A 51 8.05 5.00 -14.09
C MET A 51 7.68 5.89 -12.90
N TYR A 52 8.63 6.67 -12.39
CA TYR A 52 8.38 7.62 -11.31
C TYR A 52 7.46 8.76 -11.76
N ASP A 53 7.64 9.28 -12.98
CA ASP A 53 6.76 10.30 -13.55
C ASP A 53 5.34 9.75 -13.76
N LEU A 54 5.19 8.55 -14.34
CA LEU A 54 3.89 7.89 -14.46
C LEU A 54 3.20 7.72 -13.10
N LEU A 55 3.95 7.37 -12.06
CA LEU A 55 3.42 7.21 -10.71
C LEU A 55 2.93 8.55 -10.13
N LYS A 56 3.65 9.64 -10.34
CA LYS A 56 3.21 10.98 -9.92
C LYS A 56 1.91 11.40 -10.62
N GLU A 57 1.79 11.12 -11.91
CA GLU A 57 0.57 11.38 -12.67
C GLU A 57 -0.61 10.53 -12.17
N CYS A 58 -0.38 9.24 -11.91
CA CYS A 58 -1.39 8.41 -11.26
C CYS A 58 -1.82 8.98 -9.91
N GLY A 59 -0.87 9.37 -9.07
CA GLY A 59 -1.14 9.98 -7.77
C GLY A 59 -1.93 11.28 -7.87
N CYS A 60 -1.62 12.09 -8.89
CA CYS A 60 -2.35 13.33 -9.14
C CYS A 60 -3.83 13.07 -9.44
N HIS A 61 -4.16 12.04 -10.20
CA HIS A 61 -5.48 11.88 -10.81
C HIS A 61 -6.33 10.72 -10.25
N HIS A 62 -5.77 9.79 -9.46
CA HIS A 62 -6.50 8.59 -9.04
C HIS A 62 -7.78 8.88 -8.27
N ASP A 63 -7.82 9.99 -7.56
CA ASP A 63 -8.89 10.42 -6.68
C ASP A 63 -9.77 11.56 -7.26
N ASP A 64 -9.49 12.07 -8.45
CA ASP A 64 -10.24 13.17 -9.05
C ASP A 64 -11.72 12.83 -9.24
N GLY A 65 -12.08 11.56 -9.38
CA GLY A 65 -13.47 11.09 -9.39
C GLY A 65 -14.25 11.31 -8.10
N LYS A 66 -13.59 11.71 -7.01
CA LYS A 66 -14.25 12.16 -5.78
C LYS A 66 -14.89 13.54 -5.92
N VAL A 67 -14.59 14.26 -7.01
CA VAL A 67 -15.18 15.55 -7.35
C VAL A 67 -16.59 15.32 -7.96
N ASN A 68 -17.51 14.87 -7.12
CA ASN A 68 -18.91 14.73 -7.46
C ASN A 68 -19.78 15.06 -6.23
N LEU A 69 -21.02 15.50 -6.46
CA LEU A 69 -21.89 15.99 -5.38
C LEU A 69 -22.18 14.92 -4.31
N PRO A 70 -22.60 13.67 -4.64
CA PRO A 70 -22.88 12.65 -3.64
C PRO A 70 -21.67 12.34 -2.75
N PHE A 71 -20.46 12.19 -3.33
CA PHE A 71 -19.24 11.96 -2.56
C PHE A 71 -18.95 13.14 -1.63
N GLN A 72 -19.00 14.39 -2.14
CA GLN A 72 -18.73 15.58 -1.34
C GLN A 72 -19.76 15.78 -0.22
N MET A 73 -21.02 15.42 -0.44
CA MET A 73 -22.03 15.39 0.61
C MET A 73 -21.67 14.38 1.71
N ARG A 74 -21.28 13.16 1.32
CA ARG A 74 -20.95 12.10 2.26
C ARG A 74 -19.69 12.40 3.08
N VAL A 75 -18.63 12.88 2.45
CA VAL A 75 -17.36 13.19 3.14
C VAL A 75 -17.48 14.36 4.11
N ASN A 76 -18.40 15.30 3.86
CA ASN A 76 -18.68 16.44 4.74
C ASN A 76 -19.78 16.15 5.78
N ASP A 77 -20.40 14.97 5.75
CA ASP A 77 -21.44 14.59 6.73
C ASP A 77 -20.84 14.21 8.08
N LYS A 78 -20.71 15.18 8.98
CA LYS A 78 -20.23 14.98 10.36
C LYS A 78 -21.09 13.99 11.17
N SER A 79 -22.32 13.73 10.75
CA SER A 79 -23.21 12.76 11.44
C SER A 79 -22.92 11.32 11.06
N GLY A 80 -22.19 11.06 9.98
CA GLY A 80 -21.89 9.74 9.44
C GLY A 80 -23.11 8.96 8.95
N LYS A 81 -24.24 9.63 8.71
CA LYS A 81 -25.50 8.99 8.29
C LYS A 81 -25.57 8.76 6.78
N ILE A 82 -24.91 9.60 6.00
CA ILE A 82 -24.88 9.46 4.54
C ILE A 82 -23.93 8.31 4.20
N LYS A 83 -24.48 7.25 3.59
CA LYS A 83 -23.70 6.08 3.14
C LYS A 83 -23.62 6.07 1.62
N PHE A 84 -22.67 5.29 1.09
CA PHE A 84 -22.60 5.03 -0.34
C PHE A 84 -23.89 4.38 -0.83
N ASP A 85 -24.42 4.89 -1.93
CA ASP A 85 -25.67 4.45 -2.54
C ASP A 85 -25.39 4.06 -3.99
N GLU A 86 -25.37 2.75 -4.26
CA GLU A 86 -25.07 2.20 -5.60
C GLU A 86 -26.00 2.68 -6.70
N GLU A 87 -27.23 3.09 -6.38
CA GLU A 87 -28.19 3.62 -7.36
C GLU A 87 -27.86 5.06 -7.77
N LYS A 88 -27.13 5.81 -6.92
CA LYS A 88 -26.84 7.24 -7.10
C LYS A 88 -25.35 7.55 -7.21
N GLU A 89 -24.50 6.56 -7.02
CA GLU A 89 -23.04 6.72 -7.02
C GLU A 89 -22.36 5.67 -7.88
N VAL A 90 -21.21 6.04 -8.40
CA VAL A 90 -20.25 5.16 -9.04
C VAL A 90 -18.93 5.29 -8.32
N SER A 91 -18.18 4.21 -8.20
CA SER A 91 -16.86 4.22 -7.55
C SER A 91 -15.94 5.26 -8.22
N HIS A 92 -15.25 6.06 -7.40
CA HIS A 92 -14.45 7.18 -7.88
C HIS A 92 -13.33 6.80 -8.83
N ASN A 93 -12.77 5.58 -8.73
CA ASN A 93 -11.74 5.11 -9.66
C ASN A 93 -12.24 5.06 -11.11
N VAL A 94 -13.53 4.73 -11.33
CA VAL A 94 -14.16 4.77 -12.66
C VAL A 94 -14.30 6.21 -13.14
N LEU A 95 -14.78 7.11 -12.26
CA LEU A 95 -14.96 8.53 -12.58
C LEU A 95 -13.61 9.23 -12.84
N SER A 96 -12.56 8.88 -12.11
CA SER A 96 -11.23 9.51 -12.21
C SER A 96 -10.64 9.40 -13.61
N VAL A 97 -10.91 8.33 -14.35
CA VAL A 97 -10.40 8.18 -15.73
C VAL A 97 -10.92 9.27 -16.67
N PHE A 98 -12.09 9.83 -16.41
CA PHE A 98 -12.65 10.92 -17.22
C PHE A 98 -11.98 12.28 -16.95
N TYR A 99 -11.20 12.42 -15.89
CA TYR A 99 -10.43 13.64 -15.59
C TYR A 99 -9.06 13.66 -16.27
N LEU A 100 -8.63 12.56 -16.90
CA LEU A 100 -7.38 12.49 -17.65
C LEU A 100 -7.54 13.07 -19.05
N ASN A 101 -6.77 14.09 -19.38
CA ASN A 101 -6.72 14.61 -20.74
C ASN A 101 -5.82 13.72 -21.62
N PRO A 102 -6.37 13.02 -22.64
CA PRO A 102 -5.55 12.14 -23.49
C PRO A 102 -4.55 12.88 -24.37
N LYS A 103 -4.56 14.21 -24.40
CA LYS A 103 -3.60 15.02 -25.18
C LYS A 103 -2.34 15.37 -24.39
N ASP A 104 -2.39 15.24 -23.07
CA ASP A 104 -1.26 15.62 -22.20
C ASP A 104 -0.19 14.50 -22.12
N TYR A 105 -0.50 13.31 -22.65
CA TYR A 105 0.34 12.13 -22.56
C TYR A 105 0.60 11.48 -23.93
N PRO A 106 1.77 10.85 -24.11
CA PRO A 106 1.94 9.83 -25.14
C PRO A 106 0.86 8.76 -25.00
N LYS A 107 0.38 8.21 -26.11
CA LYS A 107 -0.76 7.28 -26.12
C LYS A 107 -0.57 6.05 -25.22
N GLU A 108 0.64 5.51 -25.14
CA GLU A 108 0.95 4.34 -24.32
C GLU A 108 0.92 4.69 -22.84
N ASP A 109 1.50 5.81 -22.45
CA ASP A 109 1.50 6.31 -21.08
C ASP A 109 0.09 6.62 -20.60
N TYR A 110 -0.72 7.32 -21.43
CA TYR A 110 -2.13 7.54 -21.12
C TYR A 110 -2.88 6.24 -20.83
N LEU A 111 -2.64 5.17 -21.62
CA LEU A 111 -3.30 3.89 -21.39
C LEU A 111 -2.85 3.22 -20.09
N LYS A 112 -1.57 3.30 -19.75
CA LYS A 112 -1.02 2.75 -18.49
C LYS A 112 -1.57 3.50 -17.28
N ILE A 113 -1.53 4.84 -17.30
CA ILE A 113 -2.08 5.69 -16.24
C ILE A 113 -3.57 5.43 -16.05
N ALA A 114 -4.36 5.49 -17.15
CA ALA A 114 -5.80 5.25 -17.10
C ALA A 114 -6.14 3.84 -16.57
N CYS A 115 -5.38 2.81 -16.96
CA CYS A 115 -5.55 1.44 -16.48
C CYS A 115 -5.20 1.33 -14.99
N ALA A 116 -4.08 1.89 -14.55
CA ALA A 116 -3.68 1.86 -13.14
C ALA A 116 -4.72 2.57 -12.26
N ILE A 117 -5.20 3.75 -12.67
CA ILE A 117 -6.25 4.49 -11.96
C ILE A 117 -7.57 3.74 -11.95
N LEU A 118 -8.01 3.19 -13.09
CA LEU A 118 -9.25 2.44 -13.16
C LEU A 118 -9.28 1.25 -12.20
N HIS A 119 -8.17 0.59 -12.04
CA HIS A 119 -8.04 -0.66 -11.28
C HIS A 119 -7.37 -0.50 -9.91
N HIS A 120 -7.20 0.73 -9.40
CA HIS A 120 -6.60 0.91 -8.07
C HIS A 120 -7.54 0.48 -6.92
N HIS A 121 -8.83 0.31 -7.20
CA HIS A 121 -9.80 -0.35 -6.33
C HIS A 121 -10.51 -1.48 -7.06
N ASN A 122 -10.77 -2.59 -6.37
CA ASN A 122 -11.42 -3.79 -6.92
C ASN A 122 -12.82 -3.99 -6.32
N TYR A 123 -13.66 -2.94 -6.33
CA TYR A 123 -14.95 -3.00 -5.66
C TYR A 123 -16.11 -3.48 -6.54
N CYS A 124 -15.94 -3.53 -7.86
CA CYS A 124 -17.02 -3.87 -8.79
C CYS A 124 -16.52 -4.43 -10.12
N ASP A 125 -17.41 -5.07 -10.87
CA ASP A 125 -17.19 -5.36 -12.28
C ASP A 125 -17.26 -4.06 -13.10
N ILE A 126 -16.10 -3.52 -13.44
CA ILE A 126 -15.98 -2.23 -14.15
C ILE A 126 -16.65 -2.29 -15.53
N ALA A 127 -16.54 -3.42 -16.24
CA ALA A 127 -17.16 -3.57 -17.56
C ALA A 127 -18.69 -3.51 -17.47
N GLN A 128 -19.26 -4.12 -16.45
CA GLN A 128 -20.68 -4.05 -16.14
C GLN A 128 -21.09 -2.63 -15.77
N VAL A 129 -20.35 -1.96 -14.89
CA VAL A 129 -20.63 -0.56 -14.49
C VAL A 129 -20.63 0.37 -15.68
N LEU A 130 -19.64 0.28 -16.57
CA LEU A 130 -19.58 1.10 -17.79
C LEU A 130 -20.75 0.82 -18.74
N LYS A 131 -21.24 -0.42 -18.80
CA LYS A 131 -22.38 -0.80 -19.64
C LYS A 131 -23.71 -0.31 -19.08
N GLU A 132 -23.91 -0.41 -17.78
CA GLU A 132 -25.21 -0.21 -17.14
C GLU A 132 -25.41 1.19 -16.57
N LYS A 133 -24.31 1.89 -16.19
CA LYS A 133 -24.36 3.17 -15.46
C LYS A 133 -23.76 4.35 -16.22
N MET A 134 -23.62 4.27 -17.55
CA MET A 134 -22.99 5.36 -18.30
C MET A 134 -23.75 6.69 -18.16
N ASP A 135 -25.08 6.67 -18.12
CA ASP A 135 -25.88 7.89 -17.93
C ASP A 135 -25.64 8.50 -16.54
N LEU A 136 -25.61 7.67 -15.50
CA LEU A 136 -25.26 8.11 -14.14
C LEU A 136 -23.82 8.65 -14.07
N ILE A 137 -22.87 8.02 -14.75
CA ILE A 137 -21.49 8.52 -14.84
C ILE A 137 -21.50 9.93 -15.44
N GLN A 138 -22.20 10.17 -16.54
CA GLN A 138 -22.28 11.50 -17.16
C GLN A 138 -22.91 12.52 -16.24
N GLU A 139 -23.93 12.17 -15.46
CA GLU A 139 -24.56 13.03 -14.47
C GLU A 139 -23.63 13.42 -13.30
N LEU A 140 -22.77 12.49 -12.88
CA LEU A 140 -21.85 12.69 -11.75
C LEU A 140 -20.62 13.52 -12.12
N LEU A 141 -20.23 13.56 -13.41
CA LEU A 141 -19.05 14.28 -13.87
C LEU A 141 -19.29 15.79 -13.93
N ILE A 142 -18.25 16.56 -13.61
CA ILE A 142 -18.27 18.02 -13.78
C ILE A 142 -17.64 18.37 -15.14
N ASP A 143 -18.46 18.69 -16.12
CA ASP A 143 -18.09 18.84 -17.54
C ASP A 143 -16.82 19.67 -17.80
N ARG A 144 -16.62 20.76 -17.04
CA ARG A 144 -15.46 21.66 -17.23
C ARG A 144 -14.11 21.02 -16.94
N TYR A 145 -14.09 19.87 -16.24
CA TYR A 145 -12.86 19.18 -15.84
C TYR A 145 -12.68 17.82 -16.52
N THR A 146 -13.65 17.40 -17.32
CA THR A 146 -13.68 16.03 -17.83
C THR A 146 -13.47 15.94 -19.34
N TYR A 147 -13.00 14.79 -19.78
CA TYR A 147 -12.69 14.48 -21.16
C TYR A 147 -13.42 13.24 -21.62
N LYS A 148 -13.78 13.19 -22.92
CA LYS A 148 -14.43 12.02 -23.50
C LYS A 148 -13.45 10.87 -23.66
N VAL A 149 -13.76 9.73 -23.07
CA VAL A 149 -12.99 8.50 -23.21
C VAL A 149 -13.59 7.66 -24.35
N LYS A 150 -12.78 7.39 -25.39
CA LYS A 150 -13.24 6.64 -26.57
C LYS A 150 -13.50 5.16 -26.23
N PRO A 151 -14.49 4.48 -26.83
CA PRO A 151 -14.74 3.05 -26.62
C PRO A 151 -13.51 2.17 -26.84
N SER A 152 -12.68 2.52 -27.82
CA SER A 152 -11.41 1.80 -28.07
C SER A 152 -10.38 1.90 -26.95
N VAL A 153 -10.46 2.92 -26.09
CA VAL A 153 -9.62 3.07 -24.89
C VAL A 153 -10.13 2.10 -23.81
N TRP A 154 -11.44 2.09 -23.54
CA TRP A 154 -12.03 1.16 -22.58
C TRP A 154 -11.67 -0.29 -22.89
N ASN A 155 -11.80 -0.73 -24.14
CA ASN A 155 -11.43 -2.08 -24.55
C ASN A 155 -9.97 -2.43 -24.30
N LYS A 156 -9.06 -1.45 -24.34
CA LYS A 156 -7.63 -1.66 -24.08
C LYS A 156 -7.31 -1.75 -22.61
N ILE A 157 -7.82 -0.80 -21.82
CA ILE A 157 -7.52 -0.74 -20.37
C ILE A 157 -8.24 -1.83 -19.57
N LEU A 158 -9.35 -2.37 -20.08
CA LEU A 158 -10.03 -3.54 -19.51
C LEU A 158 -9.45 -4.89 -19.99
N GLY A 159 -8.55 -4.86 -20.96
CA GLY A 159 -8.01 -6.05 -21.59
C GLY A 159 -6.48 -6.09 -21.60
N LYS A 160 -5.87 -5.90 -22.78
CA LYS A 160 -4.45 -6.14 -23.00
C LYS A 160 -3.53 -5.32 -22.09
N VAL A 161 -3.84 -4.06 -21.82
CA VAL A 161 -3.00 -3.16 -21.02
C VAL A 161 -2.97 -3.57 -19.56
N LEU A 162 -4.06 -4.15 -19.04
CA LEU A 162 -4.12 -4.65 -17.66
C LEU A 162 -3.09 -5.77 -17.38
N LEU A 163 -2.68 -6.51 -18.41
CA LEU A 163 -1.71 -7.61 -18.31
C LEU A 163 -0.27 -7.19 -18.63
N ASP A 164 -0.06 -5.93 -18.99
CA ASP A 164 1.27 -5.39 -19.23
C ASP A 164 2.09 -5.28 -17.93
N PRO A 165 3.32 -5.83 -17.87
CA PRO A 165 4.13 -5.82 -16.64
C PRO A 165 4.39 -4.43 -16.05
N GLU A 166 4.63 -3.42 -16.90
CA GLU A 166 4.83 -2.05 -16.43
C GLU A 166 3.55 -1.47 -15.83
N THR A 167 2.38 -1.75 -16.43
CA THR A 167 1.07 -1.34 -15.91
C THR A 167 0.77 -2.02 -14.57
N ILE A 168 1.08 -3.31 -14.44
CA ILE A 168 0.92 -4.06 -13.18
C ILE A 168 1.79 -3.44 -12.10
N THR A 169 3.05 -3.13 -12.42
CA THR A 169 3.99 -2.49 -11.50
C THR A 169 3.49 -1.10 -11.10
N LEU A 170 3.10 -0.27 -12.06
CA LEU A 170 2.56 1.07 -11.83
C LEU A 170 1.34 1.03 -10.90
N LYS A 171 0.39 0.13 -11.16
CA LYS A 171 -0.78 -0.08 -10.28
C LYS A 171 -0.37 -0.50 -8.87
N GLY A 172 0.61 -1.39 -8.73
CA GLY A 172 1.14 -1.84 -7.44
C GLY A 172 1.77 -0.71 -6.65
N LEU A 173 2.56 0.13 -7.31
CA LEU A 173 3.18 1.32 -6.72
C LEU A 173 2.11 2.36 -6.30
N LEU A 174 1.12 2.60 -7.17
CA LEU A 174 -0.02 3.47 -6.86
C LEU A 174 -0.74 3.00 -5.59
N HIS A 175 -1.09 1.72 -5.48
CA HIS A 175 -1.71 1.14 -4.29
C HIS A 175 -0.87 1.37 -3.03
N ARG A 176 0.42 1.07 -3.09
CA ARG A 176 1.31 1.22 -1.92
C ARG A 176 1.34 2.67 -1.42
N CYS A 177 1.50 3.63 -2.33
CA CYS A 177 1.55 5.05 -1.98
C CYS A 177 0.21 5.57 -1.46
N ASP A 178 -0.91 5.23 -2.12
CA ASP A 178 -2.24 5.66 -1.72
C ASP A 178 -2.63 5.11 -0.34
N TYR A 179 -2.45 3.81 -0.09
CA TYR A 179 -2.76 3.20 1.20
C TYR A 179 -1.91 3.80 2.33
N SER A 180 -0.62 4.04 2.08
CA SER A 180 0.28 4.63 3.06
C SER A 180 -0.08 6.08 3.36
N ALA A 181 -0.32 6.89 2.33
CA ALA A 181 -0.80 8.27 2.46
C ALA A 181 -2.17 8.34 3.15
N SER A 182 -3.04 7.36 2.86
CA SER A 182 -4.37 7.22 3.46
C SER A 182 -4.32 6.81 4.92
N GLY A 183 -3.38 5.96 5.29
CA GLY A 183 -3.21 5.43 6.64
C GLY A 183 -2.26 6.24 7.52
N ASN A 184 -1.65 7.31 7.00
CA ASN A 184 -0.64 8.13 7.66
C ASN A 184 0.54 7.30 8.21
N TYR A 185 1.06 6.35 7.41
CA TYR A 185 2.26 5.58 7.74
C TYR A 185 3.24 5.57 6.56
N GLN A 186 4.50 5.30 6.84
CA GLN A 186 5.53 5.25 5.82
C GLN A 186 5.38 4.01 4.94
N VAL A 187 5.46 4.18 3.61
CA VAL A 187 5.22 3.13 2.62
C VAL A 187 6.25 2.00 2.68
N GLU A 188 7.46 2.32 3.06
CA GLU A 188 8.56 1.36 3.16
C GLU A 188 9.64 1.88 4.09
N TYR A 189 10.40 0.96 4.67
CA TYR A 189 11.56 1.24 5.53
C TYR A 189 12.78 0.52 4.99
N GLN A 190 13.94 1.15 5.13
CA GLN A 190 15.21 0.51 4.83
C GLN A 190 15.54 -0.54 5.90
N ASN A 191 16.13 -1.67 5.51
CA ASN A 191 16.67 -2.62 6.48
C ASN A 191 18.10 -2.19 6.86
N ASP A 192 18.20 -1.20 7.73
CA ASP A 192 19.43 -0.60 8.25
C ASP A 192 19.74 -1.02 9.70
N PHE A 193 19.09 -2.09 10.18
CA PHE A 193 19.09 -2.46 11.61
C PHE A 193 19.42 -3.94 11.87
N LEU A 194 19.16 -4.86 10.93
CA LEU A 194 19.19 -6.29 11.19
C LEU A 194 20.60 -6.79 11.49
N LEU A 195 21.58 -6.34 10.72
CA LEU A 195 22.98 -6.74 10.93
C LEU A 195 23.52 -6.25 12.26
N ASP A 196 23.30 -4.98 12.59
CA ASP A 196 23.70 -4.40 13.89
C ASP A 196 23.02 -5.13 15.06
N SER A 197 21.75 -5.48 14.91
CA SER A 197 20.99 -6.26 15.91
C SER A 197 21.57 -7.66 16.12
N LEU A 198 21.98 -8.34 15.03
CA LEU A 198 22.62 -9.64 15.10
C LEU A 198 24.03 -9.56 15.76
N GLU A 199 24.78 -8.50 15.48
CA GLU A 199 26.07 -8.25 16.15
C GLU A 199 25.89 -7.94 17.63
N GLY A 200 24.87 -7.15 17.98
CA GLY A 200 24.49 -6.88 19.36
C GLY A 200 24.12 -8.17 20.11
N MET A 201 23.32 -9.04 19.50
CA MET A 201 22.99 -10.36 20.06
C MET A 201 24.25 -11.22 20.28
N MET A 202 25.17 -11.23 19.31
CA MET A 202 26.44 -11.97 19.46
C MET A 202 27.28 -11.39 20.58
N ALA A 203 27.30 -10.07 20.76
CA ALA A 203 28.03 -9.42 21.86
C ALA A 203 27.48 -9.87 23.23
N VAL A 204 26.15 -9.95 23.38
CA VAL A 204 25.49 -10.48 24.60
C VAL A 204 25.87 -11.95 24.83
N TRP A 205 25.92 -12.78 23.78
CA TRP A 205 26.35 -14.18 23.91
C TRP A 205 27.82 -14.29 24.38
N LYS A 206 28.71 -13.47 23.84
CA LYS A 206 30.12 -13.44 24.25
C LYS A 206 30.34 -12.98 25.69
N GLN A 207 29.47 -12.11 26.22
CA GLN A 207 29.52 -11.75 27.65
C GLN A 207 29.23 -12.95 28.55
N LYS A 208 28.32 -13.85 28.12
CA LYS A 208 27.98 -15.08 28.85
C LYS A 208 28.99 -16.21 28.63
N ASN A 209 29.47 -16.32 27.41
CA ASN A 209 30.48 -17.28 26.99
C ASN A 209 31.42 -16.65 25.96
N PRO A 210 32.68 -16.29 26.33
CA PRO A 210 33.62 -15.62 25.44
C PRO A 210 33.95 -16.39 24.15
N GLU A 211 33.76 -17.73 24.14
CA GLU A 211 33.96 -18.57 22.97
C GLU A 211 32.79 -18.55 21.98
N SER A 212 31.71 -17.81 22.25
CA SER A 212 30.57 -17.70 21.37
C SER A 212 31.00 -17.13 20.02
N LYS A 213 30.58 -17.78 18.95
CA LYS A 213 30.87 -17.38 17.57
C LYS A 213 29.79 -17.91 16.63
N TRP A 214 29.67 -17.27 15.48
CA TRP A 214 28.85 -17.80 14.38
C TRP A 214 29.39 -19.19 13.96
N ASN A 215 28.49 -20.16 13.79
CA ASN A 215 28.83 -21.47 13.30
C ASN A 215 29.05 -21.46 11.77
N GLU A 216 29.47 -22.61 11.21
CA GLU A 216 29.79 -22.72 9.79
C GLU A 216 28.59 -22.44 8.89
N LEU A 217 27.36 -22.87 9.25
CA LEU A 217 26.15 -22.60 8.51
C LEU A 217 25.85 -21.10 8.46
N GLN A 218 25.94 -20.42 9.61
CA GLN A 218 25.66 -18.99 9.72
C GLN A 218 26.67 -18.14 8.94
N LYS A 219 27.97 -18.53 9.01
CA LYS A 219 29.02 -17.86 8.22
C LYS A 219 28.83 -18.10 6.72
N PHE A 220 28.52 -19.32 6.32
CA PHE A 220 28.25 -19.65 4.94
C PHE A 220 27.09 -18.79 4.39
N CYS A 221 26.00 -18.66 5.12
CA CYS A 221 24.86 -17.84 4.72
C CYS A 221 25.23 -16.34 4.63
N MET A 222 26.06 -15.85 5.55
CA MET A 222 26.56 -14.47 5.54
C MET A 222 27.45 -14.16 4.33
N GLU A 223 28.31 -15.12 3.94
CA GLU A 223 29.29 -14.99 2.86
C GLU A 223 28.67 -15.17 1.45
N ASN A 224 27.47 -15.79 1.37
CA ASN A 224 26.82 -16.13 0.11
C ASN A 224 25.40 -15.47 -0.02
N ARG A 225 25.27 -14.21 0.37
CA ARG A 225 23.98 -13.47 0.34
C ARG A 225 23.39 -13.31 -1.05
N GLU A 226 24.23 -13.23 -2.06
CA GLU A 226 23.81 -13.07 -3.46
C GLU A 226 23.39 -14.41 -4.12
N GLU A 227 23.55 -15.52 -3.42
CA GLU A 227 23.31 -16.86 -3.97
C GLU A 227 22.01 -17.46 -3.44
N ASN A 228 21.38 -18.31 -4.26
CA ASN A 228 20.28 -19.15 -3.81
C ASN A 228 20.82 -20.33 -2.99
N ILE A 229 20.46 -20.41 -1.71
CA ILE A 229 21.00 -21.40 -0.78
C ILE A 229 19.95 -22.46 -0.45
N ILE A 230 20.36 -23.74 -0.50
CA ILE A 230 19.64 -24.86 0.10
C ILE A 230 20.44 -25.36 1.30
N ALA A 231 19.93 -25.14 2.51
CA ALA A 231 20.59 -25.52 3.76
C ALA A 231 19.92 -26.73 4.41
N LEU A 232 20.64 -27.85 4.52
CA LEU A 232 20.20 -29.03 5.26
C LEU A 232 20.93 -29.09 6.60
N ALA A 233 20.21 -28.84 7.69
CA ALA A 233 20.82 -28.85 9.02
C ALA A 233 19.83 -29.39 10.07
N PRO A 234 20.33 -30.11 11.10
CA PRO A 234 19.53 -30.58 12.23
C PRO A 234 18.84 -29.44 12.98
N THR A 235 17.85 -29.81 13.80
CA THR A 235 17.22 -28.84 14.73
C THR A 235 18.26 -28.34 15.75
N GLY A 236 18.20 -27.07 16.10
CA GLY A 236 19.14 -26.44 17.05
C GLY A 236 20.43 -25.90 16.42
N MET A 237 20.68 -26.11 15.13
CA MET A 237 21.86 -25.60 14.43
C MET A 237 21.82 -24.10 14.05
N GLY A 238 20.90 -23.32 14.62
CA GLY A 238 20.85 -21.87 14.36
C GLY A 238 20.41 -21.50 12.95
N LYS A 239 19.48 -22.26 12.34
CA LYS A 239 18.94 -21.98 11.00
C LYS A 239 18.26 -20.62 10.90
N THR A 240 17.61 -20.16 11.97
CA THR A 240 16.95 -18.84 12.01
C THR A 240 17.98 -17.73 11.85
N GLU A 241 19.03 -17.75 12.65
CA GLU A 241 20.13 -16.77 12.55
C GLU A 241 20.86 -16.88 11.21
N ALA A 242 21.02 -18.09 10.66
CA ALA A 242 21.60 -18.28 9.34
C ALA A 242 20.75 -17.60 8.25
N GLY A 243 19.43 -17.77 8.29
CA GLY A 243 18.51 -17.10 7.37
C GLY A 243 18.51 -15.57 7.55
N LEU A 244 18.58 -15.06 8.77
CA LEU A 244 18.70 -13.62 9.03
C LEU A 244 20.05 -13.06 8.55
N GLN A 245 21.14 -13.78 8.72
CA GLN A 245 22.45 -13.42 8.16
C GLN A 245 22.44 -13.39 6.63
N TRP A 246 21.71 -14.32 5.99
CA TRP A 246 21.54 -14.34 4.55
C TRP A 246 20.69 -13.18 4.05
N ILE A 247 19.62 -12.78 4.77
CA ILE A 247 18.82 -11.58 4.47
C ILE A 247 19.70 -10.33 4.50
N GLY A 248 20.59 -10.23 5.50
CA GLY A 248 21.52 -9.10 5.61
C GLY A 248 20.80 -7.76 5.73
N ASP A 249 21.05 -6.86 4.79
CA ASP A 249 20.45 -5.52 4.64
C ASP A 249 19.29 -5.49 3.65
N TRP A 250 18.90 -6.63 3.09
CA TRP A 250 17.77 -6.76 2.18
C TRP A 250 16.45 -6.89 2.92
N LYS A 251 15.35 -6.59 2.23
CA LYS A 251 14.01 -6.95 2.70
C LYS A 251 13.81 -8.46 2.54
N GLY A 252 13.52 -9.13 3.63
CA GLY A 252 13.35 -10.59 3.66
C GLY A 252 11.98 -11.05 4.12
N PHE A 253 11.60 -12.26 3.71
CA PHE A 253 10.38 -12.94 4.12
C PHE A 253 10.70 -14.31 4.69
N PHE A 254 10.33 -14.55 5.96
CA PHE A 254 10.33 -15.88 6.56
C PHE A 254 8.98 -16.56 6.29
N ILE A 255 8.96 -17.54 5.39
CA ILE A 255 7.74 -18.27 5.03
C ILE A 255 7.76 -19.65 5.67
N LEU A 256 6.78 -19.93 6.50
CA LEU A 256 6.64 -21.19 7.22
C LEU A 256 5.22 -21.76 7.08
N PRO A 257 5.05 -23.07 7.03
CA PRO A 257 3.75 -23.68 6.80
C PRO A 257 2.84 -23.69 8.04
N ILE A 258 3.38 -23.37 9.24
CA ILE A 258 2.67 -23.50 10.52
C ILE A 258 2.66 -22.15 11.24
N ARG A 259 1.46 -21.63 11.58
CA ARG A 259 1.27 -20.33 12.25
C ARG A 259 2.02 -20.21 13.57
N THR A 260 1.99 -21.26 14.42
CA THR A 260 2.72 -21.25 15.70
C THR A 260 4.22 -21.11 15.51
N ALA A 261 4.80 -21.68 14.45
CA ALA A 261 6.20 -21.50 14.14
C ALA A 261 6.51 -20.08 13.63
N ILE A 262 5.60 -19.49 12.85
CA ILE A 262 5.74 -18.08 12.41
C ILE A 262 5.72 -17.17 13.64
N ASN A 263 4.74 -17.33 14.55
CA ASN A 263 4.64 -16.56 15.79
C ASN A 263 5.91 -16.69 16.64
N SER A 264 6.43 -17.92 16.79
CA SER A 264 7.66 -18.17 17.59
C SER A 264 8.88 -17.50 16.99
N ILE A 265 9.03 -17.49 15.66
CA ILE A 265 10.14 -16.78 15.01
C ILE A 265 9.96 -15.27 15.13
N TYR A 266 8.74 -14.75 14.93
CA TYR A 266 8.43 -13.35 15.10
C TYR A 266 8.80 -12.87 16.52
N ASP A 267 8.35 -13.59 17.54
CA ASP A 267 8.67 -13.28 18.93
C ASP A 267 10.16 -13.32 19.23
N ARG A 268 10.84 -14.34 18.70
CA ARG A 268 12.28 -14.47 18.87
C ARG A 268 13.04 -13.31 18.23
N VAL A 269 12.72 -12.97 16.99
CA VAL A 269 13.35 -11.82 16.32
C VAL A 269 13.09 -10.55 17.10
N ARG A 270 11.85 -10.31 17.49
CA ARG A 270 11.44 -9.12 18.23
C ARG A 270 12.11 -9.01 19.60
N LYS A 271 12.11 -10.10 20.38
CA LYS A 271 12.54 -10.06 21.80
C LYS A 271 14.03 -10.33 21.98
N ASP A 272 14.61 -11.25 21.18
CA ASP A 272 15.95 -11.75 21.41
C ASP A 272 17.00 -11.14 20.47
N ILE A 273 16.56 -10.51 19.36
CA ILE A 273 17.46 -9.97 18.34
C ILE A 273 17.35 -8.46 18.24
N LEU A 274 16.14 -7.90 18.06
CA LEU A 274 16.00 -6.46 17.87
C LEU A 274 16.23 -5.66 19.15
N HIS A 275 15.74 -6.10 20.28
CA HIS A 275 15.87 -5.45 21.62
C HIS A 275 15.44 -3.98 21.68
N ASP A 276 14.97 -3.35 20.60
CA ASP A 276 14.54 -1.96 20.53
C ASP A 276 13.07 -1.92 20.06
N GLU A 277 12.20 -1.38 20.89
CA GLU A 277 10.77 -1.23 20.58
C GLU A 277 10.51 -0.34 19.35
N LYS A 278 11.42 0.61 19.06
CA LYS A 278 11.32 1.45 17.85
C LYS A 278 11.47 0.64 16.56
N LEU A 279 12.12 -0.53 16.63
CA LEU A 279 12.29 -1.42 15.50
C LEU A 279 11.08 -2.35 15.28
N ASN A 280 10.08 -2.32 16.17
CA ASN A 280 8.87 -3.14 16.01
C ASN A 280 8.11 -2.82 14.71
N GLU A 281 8.22 -1.61 14.18
CA GLU A 281 7.62 -1.23 12.89
C GLU A 281 8.35 -1.83 11.67
N ARG A 282 9.56 -2.34 11.87
CA ARG A 282 10.39 -2.96 10.83
C ARG A 282 10.13 -4.44 10.65
N LEU A 283 9.41 -5.07 11.60
CA LEU A 283 9.08 -6.48 11.61
C LEU A 283 7.57 -6.68 11.53
N GLY A 284 7.09 -7.33 10.47
CA GLY A 284 5.68 -7.65 10.25
C GLY A 284 5.37 -9.13 10.46
N LEU A 285 4.26 -9.43 11.14
CA LEU A 285 3.68 -10.75 11.26
C LEU A 285 2.49 -10.89 10.32
N LEU A 286 2.54 -11.85 9.38
CA LEU A 286 1.59 -11.96 8.29
C LEU A 286 0.97 -13.36 8.23
N HIS A 287 -0.26 -13.52 8.76
CA HIS A 287 -1.12 -14.69 8.59
C HIS A 287 -2.57 -14.35 8.98
N SER A 288 -3.52 -15.24 8.69
CA SER A 288 -4.96 -15.01 8.89
C SER A 288 -5.40 -14.60 10.32
N GLU A 289 -4.61 -14.94 11.34
CA GLU A 289 -4.90 -14.64 12.75
C GLU A 289 -3.89 -13.64 13.37
N SER A 290 -3.11 -12.94 12.56
CA SER A 290 -2.09 -12.00 13.08
C SER A 290 -2.71 -10.88 13.93
N LEU A 291 -3.89 -10.40 13.57
CA LEU A 291 -4.60 -9.37 14.33
C LEU A 291 -4.97 -9.87 15.75
N GLU A 292 -5.45 -11.11 15.87
CA GLU A 292 -5.77 -11.72 17.15
C GLU A 292 -4.51 -11.95 17.99
N TYR A 293 -3.42 -12.40 17.33
CA TYR A 293 -2.13 -12.55 17.98
C TYR A 293 -1.61 -11.21 18.57
N TYR A 294 -1.71 -10.11 17.83
CA TYR A 294 -1.34 -8.78 18.32
C TYR A 294 -2.22 -8.38 19.53
N LYS A 295 -3.55 -8.55 19.46
CA LYS A 295 -4.46 -8.23 20.55
C LYS A 295 -4.13 -8.96 21.84
N ASN A 296 -3.78 -10.25 21.75
CA ASN A 296 -3.53 -11.11 22.91
C ASN A 296 -2.15 -10.90 23.56
N ASN A 297 -1.21 -10.27 22.83
CA ASN A 297 0.17 -10.12 23.28
C ASN A 297 0.58 -8.66 23.55
N THR A 298 -0.40 -7.75 23.66
CA THR A 298 -0.16 -6.31 23.87
C THR A 298 -0.86 -5.84 25.14
N GLN A 299 -0.23 -4.94 25.92
CA GLN A 299 -0.88 -4.33 27.07
C GLN A 299 -1.96 -3.33 26.61
N GLU A 300 -3.02 -3.13 27.42
CA GLU A 300 -4.21 -2.34 27.04
C GLU A 300 -3.92 -0.91 26.53
N THR A 301 -2.85 -0.29 26.96
CA THR A 301 -2.42 1.06 26.52
C THR A 301 -1.89 1.10 25.08
N ASP A 302 -1.35 -0.02 24.60
CA ASP A 302 -0.77 -0.13 23.26
C ASP A 302 -1.76 -0.75 22.25
N LEU A 303 -2.90 -1.26 22.73
CA LEU A 303 -3.89 -1.98 21.90
C LEU A 303 -4.45 -1.14 20.77
N LEU A 304 -4.68 0.17 20.98
CA LEU A 304 -5.16 1.07 19.93
C LEU A 304 -4.12 1.29 18.85
N ASP A 305 -2.87 1.46 19.23
CA ASP A 305 -1.73 1.67 18.32
C ASP A 305 -1.43 0.38 17.53
N TYR A 306 -1.49 -0.78 18.17
CA TYR A 306 -1.33 -2.08 17.52
C TYR A 306 -2.55 -2.51 16.69
N TYR A 307 -3.75 -2.15 17.08
CA TYR A 307 -4.97 -2.37 16.29
C TYR A 307 -4.90 -1.58 14.99
N ASP A 308 -4.42 -0.35 15.04
CA ASP A 308 -4.12 0.47 13.88
C ASP A 308 -2.96 -0.10 13.06
N ARG A 309 -1.89 -0.58 13.70
CA ARG A 309 -0.74 -1.22 13.04
C ARG A 309 -1.13 -2.56 12.41
N GLY A 310 -1.88 -3.41 13.10
CA GLY A 310 -2.40 -4.67 12.56
C GLY A 310 -3.33 -4.46 11.38
N LYS A 311 -4.18 -3.44 11.42
CA LYS A 311 -4.97 -2.98 10.27
C LYS A 311 -4.07 -2.45 9.14
N LYS A 312 -3.06 -1.66 9.45
CA LYS A 312 -2.10 -1.11 8.49
C LYS A 312 -1.28 -2.22 7.82
N LEU A 313 -0.85 -3.24 8.56
CA LEU A 313 -0.07 -4.38 8.04
C LEU A 313 -0.95 -5.44 7.35
N SER A 314 -2.24 -5.57 7.70
CA SER A 314 -3.16 -6.55 7.10
C SER A 314 -3.94 -6.01 5.90
N LEU A 315 -3.96 -4.70 5.66
CA LEU A 315 -4.63 -4.08 4.52
C LEU A 315 -4.21 -4.61 3.13
N PRO A 316 -2.95 -5.00 2.88
CA PRO A 316 -2.59 -5.61 1.61
C PRO A 316 -3.15 -7.03 1.39
N LEU A 317 -3.67 -7.69 2.42
CA LEU A 317 -4.14 -9.10 2.36
C LEU A 317 -5.65 -9.25 2.23
N ASN A 318 -6.44 -8.20 2.40
CA ASN A 318 -7.89 -8.21 2.14
C ASN A 318 -8.24 -8.01 0.65
N ILE A 319 -7.41 -8.52 -0.27
CA ILE A 319 -7.71 -8.57 -1.71
C ILE A 319 -8.50 -9.83 -2.08
N SER A 320 -8.99 -10.57 -1.10
CA SER A 320 -9.85 -11.73 -1.35
C SER A 320 -11.08 -11.71 -0.45
N GLN A 321 -12.01 -10.83 -0.76
CA GLN A 321 -13.46 -11.05 -0.57
C GLN A 321 -14.21 -10.20 -1.58
#